data_ce59cd4de409a52f215375c0bbf732c1
#
_entry.id   ce59cd4de409a52f215375c0bbf732c1
#
_cell.length_a   1.000
_cell.length_b   1.000
_cell.length_c   1.000
_cell.angle_alpha   90.00
_cell.angle_beta   90.00
_cell.angle_gamma   90.00
#
_symmetry.space_group_name_H-M   'P 1'
#
loop_
_entity.id
_entity.type
_entity.pdbx_description
1 polymer ?
#
loop_
_entity_poly.entity_id
_entity_poly.type
_entity_poly.pdbx_seq_one_letter_code
_entity_poly.pdbx_strand_id
1 'polypeptide(L)'
;MLDYQAPRDLLKDKVILVTGAGDGIGREAALTYAAHGATVILLGRTSAKLEAVYDQIEAAGYPLPAIVPVDLKGATAAHYRGMAETFAQQFGRLDGVLFNAGLLGTLSPFEHIQEKEWDEVMQVNVKSEFLLTQALLPLLRQTAKAQGDASIVYTSSSVGRKGRAYWGTYAISKFAIEGMMEVLADELENTGVRVNTLNPCGTRTKMRASAFPAEDPMNLKTPADLMPLYLYLMGSDSRGKTGQTFVAQPK
;
A
#
# COMPACT_ATOMS: atom_id res chain seq x y z
N MET A 1 10.75 -15.53 2.60
CA MET A 1 10.06 -14.52 3.45
C MET A 1 8.56 -14.75 3.63
N LEU A 2 7.91 -15.59 2.83
CA LEU A 2 6.53 -16.02 3.11
C LEU A 2 6.41 -17.00 4.30
N ASP A 3 7.51 -17.47 4.81
CA ASP A 3 7.66 -18.31 6.01
C ASP A 3 7.92 -17.52 7.31
N TYR A 4 7.92 -16.18 7.22
CA TYR A 4 8.08 -15.32 8.40
C TYR A 4 6.93 -15.53 9.38
N GLN A 5 7.27 -15.78 10.64
CA GLN A 5 6.33 -16.00 11.73
C GLN A 5 6.25 -14.73 12.60
N ALA A 6 5.25 -13.91 12.33
CA ALA A 6 5.04 -12.68 13.07
C ALA A 6 4.54 -12.96 14.50
N PRO A 7 5.09 -12.31 15.54
CA PRO A 7 4.47 -12.27 16.86
C PRO A 7 3.04 -11.70 16.78
N ARG A 8 2.12 -12.20 17.61
CA ARG A 8 0.72 -11.73 17.60
C ARG A 8 0.56 -10.25 17.93
N ASP A 9 1.49 -9.69 18.65
CA ASP A 9 1.52 -8.28 19.08
C ASP A 9 2.54 -7.43 18.30
N LEU A 10 3.02 -7.91 17.15
CA LEU A 10 4.04 -7.24 16.34
C LEU A 10 3.73 -5.76 16.05
N LEU A 11 2.45 -5.45 15.86
CA LEU A 11 1.96 -4.12 15.52
C LEU A 11 1.15 -3.46 16.63
N LYS A 12 1.28 -3.98 17.87
CA LYS A 12 0.56 -3.45 19.01
C LYS A 12 0.83 -1.95 19.19
N ASP A 13 -0.25 -1.19 19.41
CA ASP A 13 -0.28 0.26 19.61
C ASP A 13 0.26 1.07 18.42
N LYS A 14 0.43 0.47 17.24
CA LYS A 14 0.81 1.16 16.00
C LYS A 14 -0.43 1.67 15.27
N VAL A 15 -0.28 2.81 14.59
CA VAL A 15 -1.27 3.38 13.67
C VAL A 15 -0.78 3.19 12.24
N ILE A 16 -1.56 2.50 11.41
CA ILE A 16 -1.15 2.12 10.05
C ILE A 16 -2.22 2.52 9.06
N LEU A 17 -1.85 3.31 8.05
CA LEU A 17 -2.71 3.65 6.92
C LEU A 17 -2.59 2.58 5.83
N VAL A 18 -3.73 2.10 5.32
CA VAL A 18 -3.80 1.20 4.18
C VAL A 18 -4.64 1.84 3.07
N THR A 19 -4.05 2.12 1.91
CA THR A 19 -4.81 2.58 0.73
C THR A 19 -5.34 1.39 -0.05
N GLY A 20 -6.56 1.51 -0.59
CA GLY A 20 -7.24 0.38 -1.23
C GLY A 20 -7.69 -0.69 -0.25
N ALA A 21 -7.97 -0.32 0.99
CA ALA A 21 -8.30 -1.22 2.10
C ALA A 21 -9.61 -2.01 1.94
N GLY A 22 -10.46 -1.68 0.97
CA GLY A 22 -11.79 -2.31 0.81
C GLY A 22 -11.81 -3.61 -0.01
N ASP A 23 -10.71 -4.02 -0.68
CA ASP A 23 -10.72 -5.21 -1.55
C ASP A 23 -9.31 -5.82 -1.70
N GLY A 24 -9.23 -7.07 -2.13
CA GLY A 24 -8.00 -7.76 -2.50
C GLY A 24 -6.90 -7.73 -1.43
N ILE A 25 -5.68 -7.42 -1.84
CA ILE A 25 -4.51 -7.41 -0.95
C ILE A 25 -4.64 -6.34 0.15
N GLY A 26 -5.15 -5.15 -0.18
CA GLY A 26 -5.31 -4.08 0.80
C GLY A 26 -6.29 -4.43 1.91
N ARG A 27 -7.42 -5.09 1.59
CA ARG A 27 -8.36 -5.60 2.57
C ARG A 27 -7.68 -6.64 3.49
N GLU A 28 -7.00 -7.61 2.91
CA GLU A 28 -6.33 -8.65 3.68
C GLU A 28 -5.23 -8.10 4.59
N ALA A 29 -4.44 -7.13 4.08
CA ALA A 29 -3.43 -6.44 4.88
C ALA A 29 -4.06 -5.69 6.06
N ALA A 30 -5.17 -4.98 5.84
CA ALA A 30 -5.88 -4.25 6.90
C ALA A 30 -6.36 -5.18 8.01
N LEU A 31 -7.00 -6.30 7.66
CA LEU A 31 -7.44 -7.32 8.61
C LEU A 31 -6.26 -7.94 9.37
N THR A 32 -5.19 -8.25 8.65
CA THR A 32 -3.99 -8.87 9.23
C THR A 32 -3.26 -7.91 10.17
N TYR A 33 -3.13 -6.63 9.82
CA TYR A 33 -2.50 -5.63 10.70
C TYR A 33 -3.32 -5.42 11.98
N ALA A 34 -4.65 -5.33 11.86
CA ALA A 34 -5.52 -5.24 13.03
C ALA A 34 -5.40 -6.48 13.94
N ALA A 35 -5.33 -7.68 13.36
CA ALA A 35 -5.15 -8.94 14.09
C ALA A 35 -3.79 -9.00 14.84
N HIS A 36 -2.80 -8.19 14.45
CA HIS A 36 -1.51 -8.06 15.13
C HIS A 36 -1.42 -6.81 16.03
N GLY A 37 -2.56 -6.18 16.34
CA GLY A 37 -2.68 -5.12 17.34
C GLY A 37 -2.61 -3.70 16.81
N ALA A 38 -2.60 -3.47 15.49
CA ALA A 38 -2.60 -2.12 14.92
C ALA A 38 -3.99 -1.49 14.92
N THR A 39 -4.05 -0.18 15.18
CA THR A 39 -5.18 0.65 14.74
C THR A 39 -5.00 0.97 13.25
N VAL A 40 -5.93 0.49 12.42
CA VAL A 40 -5.81 0.62 10.96
C VAL A 40 -6.68 1.75 10.43
N ILE A 41 -6.10 2.64 9.63
CA ILE A 41 -6.83 3.66 8.88
C ILE A 41 -7.15 3.07 7.49
N LEU A 42 -8.44 2.82 7.24
CA LEU A 42 -8.97 2.20 6.04
C LEU A 42 -9.27 3.26 4.98
N LEU A 43 -8.37 3.49 4.03
CA LEU A 43 -8.59 4.42 2.94
C LEU A 43 -9.01 3.72 1.66
N GLY A 44 -10.07 4.20 1.03
CA GLY A 44 -10.56 3.68 -0.24
C GLY A 44 -11.77 4.44 -0.78
N ARG A 45 -12.17 4.14 -2.01
CA ARG A 45 -13.23 4.87 -2.70
C ARG A 45 -14.65 4.49 -2.27
N THR A 46 -14.87 3.22 -1.93
CA THR A 46 -16.21 2.67 -1.74
C THR A 46 -16.50 2.48 -0.26
N SER A 47 -17.29 3.37 0.34
CA SER A 47 -17.62 3.36 1.78
C SER A 47 -18.14 2.00 2.25
N ALA A 48 -19.12 1.41 1.57
CA ALA A 48 -19.67 0.11 1.96
C ALA A 48 -18.63 -1.03 2.03
N LYS A 49 -17.57 -0.98 1.21
CA LYS A 49 -16.48 -1.96 1.30
C LYS A 49 -15.56 -1.71 2.49
N LEU A 50 -15.34 -0.45 2.85
CA LEU A 50 -14.55 -0.08 4.03
C LEU A 50 -15.31 -0.41 5.31
N GLU A 51 -16.61 -0.15 5.34
CA GLU A 51 -17.53 -0.51 6.43
C GLU A 51 -17.53 -2.03 6.66
N ALA A 52 -17.60 -2.83 5.59
CA ALA A 52 -17.51 -4.28 5.72
C ALA A 52 -16.17 -4.79 6.28
N VAL A 53 -15.07 -4.07 6.07
CA VAL A 53 -13.77 -4.37 6.70
C VAL A 53 -13.75 -3.91 8.15
N TYR A 54 -14.31 -2.73 8.42
CA TYR A 54 -14.48 -2.20 9.77
C TYR A 54 -15.23 -3.19 10.66
N ASP A 55 -16.43 -3.62 10.21
CA ASP A 55 -17.29 -4.56 10.95
C ASP A 55 -16.57 -5.88 11.25
N GLN A 56 -15.74 -6.37 10.34
CA GLN A 56 -14.96 -7.59 10.56
C GLN A 56 -13.87 -7.41 11.62
N ILE A 57 -13.19 -6.25 11.64
CA ILE A 57 -12.17 -5.91 12.62
C ILE A 57 -12.83 -5.77 14.00
N GLU A 58 -13.95 -5.05 14.07
CA GLU A 58 -14.72 -4.84 15.31
C GLU A 58 -15.26 -6.16 15.88
N ALA A 59 -15.90 -6.98 15.03
CA ALA A 59 -16.44 -8.29 15.43
C ALA A 59 -15.37 -9.26 15.91
N ALA A 60 -14.11 -9.13 15.41
CA ALA A 60 -12.98 -9.92 15.90
C ALA A 60 -12.37 -9.40 17.21
N GLY A 61 -12.85 -8.27 17.74
CA GLY A 61 -12.35 -7.67 18.98
C GLY A 61 -10.96 -7.02 18.84
N TYR A 62 -10.55 -6.68 17.62
CA TYR A 62 -9.29 -5.98 17.34
C TYR A 62 -9.42 -4.47 17.59
N PRO A 63 -8.31 -3.71 17.63
CA PRO A 63 -8.38 -2.25 17.75
C PRO A 63 -9.28 -1.63 16.69
N LEU A 64 -10.22 -0.76 17.10
CA LEU A 64 -11.20 -0.15 16.20
C LEU A 64 -10.48 0.64 15.09
N PRO A 65 -10.79 0.37 13.82
CA PRO A 65 -10.20 1.08 12.70
C PRO A 65 -10.88 2.43 12.47
N ALA A 66 -10.27 3.28 11.65
CA ALA A 66 -10.89 4.49 11.12
C ALA A 66 -11.17 4.35 9.62
N ILE A 67 -12.31 4.88 9.15
CA ILE A 67 -12.69 4.86 7.73
C ILE A 67 -12.42 6.23 7.10
N VAL A 68 -11.73 6.23 5.94
CA VAL A 68 -11.43 7.43 5.15
C VAL A 68 -11.88 7.20 3.70
N PRO A 69 -13.13 7.54 3.35
CA PRO A 69 -13.61 7.38 1.98
C PRO A 69 -13.06 8.49 1.07
N VAL A 70 -12.20 8.12 0.12
CA VAL A 70 -11.57 9.05 -0.82
C VAL A 70 -11.46 8.43 -2.21
N ASP A 71 -11.89 9.18 -3.24
CA ASP A 71 -11.57 8.86 -4.63
C ASP A 71 -10.24 9.54 -5.02
N LEU A 72 -9.21 8.72 -5.19
CA LEU A 72 -7.87 9.19 -5.56
C LEU A 72 -7.81 9.84 -6.94
N LYS A 73 -8.80 9.61 -7.82
CA LYS A 73 -8.88 10.27 -9.13
C LYS A 73 -9.11 11.78 -8.99
N GLY A 74 -9.88 12.21 -8.00
CA GLY A 74 -10.23 13.61 -7.79
C GLY A 74 -9.53 14.28 -6.59
N ALA A 75 -8.77 13.52 -5.80
CA ALA A 75 -8.12 14.05 -4.61
C ALA A 75 -6.96 14.99 -4.97
N THR A 76 -6.88 16.11 -4.25
CA THR A 76 -5.89 17.17 -4.45
C THR A 76 -4.90 17.23 -3.29
N ALA A 77 -3.81 17.99 -3.44
CA ALA A 77 -2.85 18.25 -2.36
C ALA A 77 -3.51 18.84 -1.10
N ALA A 78 -4.56 19.67 -1.25
CA ALA A 78 -5.30 20.24 -0.12
C ALA A 78 -6.06 19.15 0.66
N HIS A 79 -6.70 18.20 -0.03
CA HIS A 79 -7.37 17.07 0.60
C HIS A 79 -6.38 16.21 1.42
N TYR A 80 -5.20 15.92 0.87
CA TYR A 80 -4.19 15.11 1.56
C TYR A 80 -3.59 15.83 2.77
N ARG A 81 -3.37 17.17 2.69
CA ARG A 81 -2.93 17.96 3.86
C ARG A 81 -3.98 17.93 4.98
N GLY A 82 -5.26 18.16 4.66
CA GLY A 82 -6.34 18.07 5.65
C GLY A 82 -6.45 16.68 6.29
N MET A 83 -6.24 15.61 5.53
CA MET A 83 -6.15 14.24 6.08
C MET A 83 -4.98 14.08 7.05
N ALA A 84 -3.78 14.55 6.68
CA ALA A 84 -2.60 14.45 7.54
C ALA A 84 -2.79 15.22 8.85
N GLU A 85 -3.38 16.41 8.80
CA GLU A 85 -3.76 17.21 9.98
C GLU A 85 -4.75 16.46 10.87
N THR A 86 -5.78 15.85 10.26
CA THR A 86 -6.76 15.04 11.00
C THR A 86 -6.09 13.83 11.67
N PHE A 87 -5.19 13.13 10.97
CA PHE A 87 -4.47 11.99 11.56
C PHE A 87 -3.56 12.44 12.73
N ALA A 88 -2.88 13.56 12.58
CA ALA A 88 -2.06 14.12 13.65
C ALA A 88 -2.91 14.50 14.89
N GLN A 89 -4.09 15.07 14.69
CA GLN A 89 -5.01 15.44 15.78
C GLN A 89 -5.63 14.22 16.47
N GLN A 90 -6.06 13.22 15.71
CA GLN A 90 -6.79 12.07 16.26
C GLN A 90 -5.88 10.98 16.84
N PHE A 91 -4.75 10.74 16.20
CA PHE A 91 -3.86 9.64 16.59
C PHE A 91 -2.53 10.12 17.18
N GLY A 92 -2.08 11.33 16.88
CA GLY A 92 -0.79 11.85 17.33
C GLY A 92 0.45 11.16 16.73
N ARG A 93 0.24 10.09 15.94
CA ARG A 93 1.29 9.24 15.34
C ARG A 93 0.82 8.58 14.05
N LEU A 94 1.78 8.20 13.23
CA LEU A 94 1.58 7.31 12.08
C LEU A 94 2.83 6.42 11.94
N ASP A 95 2.69 5.14 12.22
CA ASP A 95 3.81 4.19 12.25
C ASP A 95 4.06 3.51 10.92
N GLY A 96 3.05 3.47 10.07
CA GLY A 96 3.20 2.87 8.76
C GLY A 96 2.17 3.30 7.75
N VAL A 97 2.56 3.20 6.48
CA VAL A 97 1.68 3.39 5.33
C VAL A 97 1.88 2.26 4.32
N LEU A 98 0.81 1.58 3.98
CA LEU A 98 0.77 0.68 2.83
C LEU A 98 0.05 1.36 1.66
N PHE A 99 0.81 1.78 0.67
CA PHE A 99 0.28 2.23 -0.62
C PHE A 99 -0.03 1.02 -1.49
N ASN A 100 -1.31 0.64 -1.56
CA ASN A 100 -1.76 -0.53 -2.30
C ASN A 100 -2.87 -0.21 -3.31
N ALA A 101 -3.54 0.93 -3.17
CA ALA A 101 -4.52 1.38 -4.16
C ALA A 101 -3.87 1.51 -5.55
N GLY A 102 -4.58 1.08 -6.59
CA GLY A 102 -4.07 1.23 -7.95
C GLY A 102 -5.10 0.85 -9.01
N LEU A 103 -4.89 1.38 -10.19
CA LEU A 103 -5.63 1.05 -11.41
C LEU A 103 -4.71 0.32 -12.38
N LEU A 104 -5.23 -0.74 -13.02
CA LEU A 104 -4.52 -1.46 -14.08
C LEU A 104 -4.55 -0.68 -15.41
N GLY A 105 -5.67 -0.02 -15.70
CA GLY A 105 -5.98 0.47 -17.04
C GLY A 105 -6.26 -0.69 -18.02
N THR A 106 -6.31 -0.37 -19.28
CA THR A 106 -6.53 -1.34 -20.37
C THR A 106 -5.18 -1.86 -20.89
N LEU A 107 -5.05 -3.17 -20.99
CA LEU A 107 -3.88 -3.78 -21.64
C LEU A 107 -4.05 -3.69 -23.16
N SER A 108 -3.29 -2.80 -23.80
CA SER A 108 -3.41 -2.50 -25.23
C SER A 108 -2.05 -2.15 -25.86
N PRO A 109 -1.92 -2.19 -27.21
CA PRO A 109 -0.78 -1.61 -27.90
C PRO A 109 -0.55 -0.15 -27.47
N PHE A 110 0.70 0.26 -27.38
CA PHE A 110 1.07 1.60 -26.88
C PHE A 110 0.40 2.73 -27.66
N GLU A 111 0.29 2.60 -28.95
CA GLU A 111 -0.35 3.57 -29.87
C GLU A 111 -1.87 3.73 -29.67
N HIS A 112 -2.51 2.80 -28.96
CA HIS A 112 -3.94 2.82 -28.67
C HIS A 112 -4.28 3.30 -27.27
N ILE A 113 -3.28 3.64 -26.45
CA ILE A 113 -3.52 4.14 -25.09
C ILE A 113 -4.22 5.50 -25.20
N GLN A 114 -5.38 5.63 -24.59
CA GLN A 114 -6.14 6.88 -24.58
C GLN A 114 -5.58 7.82 -23.52
N GLU A 115 -5.42 9.12 -23.86
CA GLU A 115 -4.93 10.15 -22.94
C GLU A 115 -5.69 10.17 -21.62
N LYS A 116 -7.01 10.10 -21.66
CA LYS A 116 -7.85 10.05 -20.46
C LYS A 116 -7.50 8.88 -19.55
N GLU A 117 -7.23 7.70 -20.10
CA GLU A 117 -6.85 6.52 -19.32
C GLU A 117 -5.44 6.68 -18.74
N TRP A 118 -4.52 7.23 -19.54
CA TRP A 118 -3.19 7.60 -19.07
C TRP A 118 -3.28 8.50 -17.84
N ASP A 119 -4.04 9.59 -17.94
CA ASP A 119 -4.20 10.56 -16.86
C ASP A 119 -4.81 9.93 -15.61
N GLU A 120 -5.83 9.09 -15.76
CA GLU A 120 -6.46 8.40 -14.64
C GLU A 120 -5.51 7.44 -13.91
N VAL A 121 -4.75 6.64 -14.66
CA VAL A 121 -3.80 5.68 -14.09
C VAL A 121 -2.65 6.42 -13.41
N MET A 122 -2.07 7.44 -14.05
CA MET A 122 -0.99 8.23 -13.48
C MET A 122 -1.46 9.05 -12.27
N GLN A 123 -2.67 9.58 -12.30
CA GLN A 123 -3.26 10.29 -11.16
C GLN A 123 -3.40 9.36 -9.94
N VAL A 124 -3.94 8.14 -10.13
CA VAL A 124 -4.20 7.21 -9.02
C VAL A 124 -2.91 6.51 -8.57
N ASN A 125 -2.10 5.99 -9.49
CA ASN A 125 -0.96 5.15 -9.15
C ASN A 125 0.30 5.93 -8.77
N VAL A 126 0.43 7.18 -9.22
CA VAL A 126 1.67 7.97 -9.02
C VAL A 126 1.39 9.26 -8.26
N LYS A 127 0.59 10.16 -8.85
CA LYS A 127 0.40 11.51 -8.29
C LYS A 127 -0.28 11.47 -6.93
N SER A 128 -1.27 10.58 -6.73
CA SER A 128 -1.93 10.45 -5.43
C SER A 128 -0.97 9.92 -4.36
N GLU A 129 -0.15 8.92 -4.69
CA GLU A 129 0.83 8.37 -3.77
C GLU A 129 1.92 9.39 -3.42
N PHE A 130 2.39 10.16 -4.41
CA PHE A 130 3.34 11.26 -4.20
C PHE A 130 2.77 12.33 -3.25
N LEU A 131 1.57 12.86 -3.54
CA LEU A 131 0.96 13.94 -2.75
C LEU A 131 0.60 13.48 -1.33
N LEU A 132 0.09 12.26 -1.18
CA LEU A 132 -0.23 11.69 0.12
C LEU A 132 1.04 11.43 0.93
N THR A 133 2.10 10.90 0.31
CA THR A 133 3.41 10.74 0.95
C THR A 133 3.93 12.09 1.45
N GLN A 134 3.95 13.11 0.59
CA GLN A 134 4.39 14.45 0.96
C GLN A 134 3.63 15.01 2.17
N ALA A 135 2.32 14.82 2.22
CA ALA A 135 1.48 15.29 3.32
C ALA A 135 1.73 14.52 4.63
N LEU A 136 2.01 13.21 4.55
CA LEU A 136 2.20 12.35 5.73
C LEU A 136 3.63 12.33 6.28
N LEU A 137 4.64 12.72 5.49
CA LEU A 137 6.06 12.69 5.89
C LEU A 137 6.34 13.41 7.22
N PRO A 138 5.79 14.61 7.51
CA PRO A 138 6.03 15.26 8.80
C PRO A 138 5.61 14.38 10.00
N LEU A 139 4.45 13.75 9.93
CA LEU A 139 3.92 12.89 10.99
C LEU A 139 4.72 11.58 11.09
N LEU A 140 5.10 10.97 9.96
CA LEU A 140 5.95 9.77 9.93
C LEU A 140 7.33 10.05 10.56
N ARG A 141 7.97 11.18 10.21
CA ARG A 141 9.26 11.59 10.82
C ARG A 141 9.13 11.85 12.32
N GLN A 142 8.05 12.52 12.74
CA GLN A 142 7.76 12.74 14.16
C GLN A 142 7.62 11.39 14.89
N THR A 143 6.86 10.47 14.32
CA THR A 143 6.66 9.12 14.87
C THR A 143 7.98 8.34 14.92
N ALA A 144 8.75 8.33 13.83
CA ALA A 144 10.05 7.63 13.79
C ALA A 144 11.04 8.20 14.83
N LYS A 145 11.05 9.53 15.02
CA LYS A 145 11.87 10.16 16.06
C LYS A 145 11.47 9.71 17.48
N ALA A 146 10.18 9.57 17.74
CA ALA A 146 9.65 9.21 19.06
C ALA A 146 9.72 7.70 19.34
N GLN A 147 9.50 6.86 18.32
CA GLN A 147 9.35 5.41 18.44
C GLN A 147 10.56 4.63 17.88
N GLY A 148 11.50 5.32 17.23
CA GLY A 148 12.69 4.72 16.61
C GLY A 148 12.42 4.05 15.25
N ASP A 149 11.20 4.08 14.72
CA ASP A 149 10.83 3.40 13.47
C ASP A 149 9.51 3.91 12.89
N ALA A 150 9.44 4.05 11.56
CA ALA A 150 8.21 4.13 10.78
C ALA A 150 8.44 3.49 9.41
N SER A 151 7.39 2.94 8.77
CA SER A 151 7.52 2.17 7.53
C SER A 151 6.60 2.68 6.43
N ILE A 152 7.16 2.96 5.26
CA ILE A 152 6.42 3.20 4.01
C ILE A 152 6.64 2.01 3.09
N VAL A 153 5.54 1.38 2.66
CA VAL A 153 5.57 0.28 1.70
C VAL A 153 4.70 0.62 0.50
N TYR A 154 5.33 0.70 -0.68
CA TYR A 154 4.61 0.88 -1.94
C TYR A 154 4.40 -0.47 -2.64
N THR A 155 3.19 -0.71 -3.11
CA THR A 155 2.89 -1.90 -3.92
C THR A 155 3.38 -1.69 -5.35
N SER A 156 4.42 -2.41 -5.71
CA SER A 156 5.01 -2.43 -7.05
C SER A 156 4.52 -3.65 -7.87
N SER A 157 5.22 -3.94 -8.94
CA SER A 157 4.95 -5.06 -9.85
C SER A 157 6.23 -5.47 -10.58
N SER A 158 6.27 -6.69 -11.09
CA SER A 158 7.37 -7.12 -12.00
C SER A 158 7.50 -6.23 -13.24
N VAL A 159 6.37 -5.65 -13.71
CA VAL A 159 6.39 -4.71 -14.84
C VAL A 159 6.88 -3.31 -14.46
N GLY A 160 7.10 -3.02 -13.18
CA GLY A 160 7.78 -1.81 -12.70
C GLY A 160 9.32 -1.93 -12.72
N ARG A 161 9.86 -3.12 -12.99
CA ARG A 161 11.31 -3.38 -13.11
C ARG A 161 11.72 -3.79 -14.51
N LYS A 162 10.80 -4.37 -15.27
CA LYS A 162 11.00 -4.75 -16.67
C LYS A 162 9.70 -4.52 -17.43
N GLY A 163 9.71 -3.60 -18.39
CA GLY A 163 8.57 -3.32 -19.26
C GLY A 163 8.10 -4.58 -19.99
N ARG A 164 6.80 -4.66 -20.23
CA ARG A 164 6.16 -5.76 -20.96
C ARG A 164 5.21 -5.18 -22.00
N ALA A 165 5.20 -5.75 -23.19
CA ALA A 165 4.27 -5.36 -24.24
C ALA A 165 2.81 -5.36 -23.73
N TYR A 166 2.04 -4.39 -24.15
CA TYR A 166 0.62 -4.16 -23.79
C TYR A 166 0.35 -3.67 -22.37
N TRP A 167 1.35 -3.55 -21.50
CA TRP A 167 1.18 -3.09 -20.12
C TRP A 167 1.31 -1.56 -19.95
N GLY A 168 1.64 -0.85 -20.99
CA GLY A 168 1.68 0.60 -21.18
C GLY A 168 1.71 1.43 -19.91
N THR A 169 0.65 2.17 -19.66
CA THR A 169 0.55 3.13 -18.55
C THR A 169 0.78 2.50 -17.18
N TYR A 170 0.23 1.30 -16.96
CA TYR A 170 0.43 0.61 -15.67
C TYR A 170 1.92 0.31 -15.41
N ALA A 171 2.63 -0.22 -16.39
CA ALA A 171 4.06 -0.50 -16.23
C ALA A 171 4.83 0.79 -15.93
N ILE A 172 4.58 1.86 -16.69
CA ILE A 172 5.21 3.16 -16.49
C ILE A 172 4.92 3.71 -15.09
N SER A 173 3.67 3.60 -14.61
CA SER A 173 3.32 4.01 -13.25
C SER A 173 4.10 3.24 -12.18
N LYS A 174 4.33 1.95 -12.37
CA LYS A 174 5.09 1.13 -11.40
C LYS A 174 6.60 1.37 -11.46
N PHE A 175 7.17 1.74 -12.63
CA PHE A 175 8.53 2.28 -12.71
C PHE A 175 8.67 3.61 -11.94
N ALA A 176 7.68 4.51 -12.07
CA ALA A 176 7.68 5.77 -11.32
C ALA A 176 7.65 5.54 -9.80
N ILE A 177 6.91 4.54 -9.32
CA ILE A 177 6.86 4.16 -7.90
C ILE A 177 8.21 3.59 -7.42
N GLU A 178 8.89 2.76 -8.22
CA GLU A 178 10.22 2.28 -7.87
C GLU A 178 11.21 3.46 -7.74
N GLY A 179 11.21 4.39 -8.70
CA GLY A 179 12.06 5.59 -8.63
C GLY A 179 11.71 6.50 -7.44
N MET A 180 10.42 6.69 -7.15
CA MET A 180 9.99 7.47 -5.98
C MET A 180 10.45 6.83 -4.67
N MET A 181 10.40 5.51 -4.56
CA MET A 181 10.89 4.78 -3.39
C MET A 181 12.40 4.98 -3.21
N GLU A 182 13.20 4.86 -4.28
CA GLU A 182 14.65 5.03 -4.23
C GLU A 182 15.03 6.45 -3.77
N VAL A 183 14.41 7.48 -4.34
CA VAL A 183 14.64 8.90 -3.96
C VAL A 183 14.29 9.12 -2.49
N LEU A 184 13.11 8.67 -2.06
CA LEU A 184 12.67 8.85 -0.67
C LEU A 184 13.55 8.08 0.33
N ALA A 185 14.00 6.90 -0.03
CA ALA A 185 14.87 6.10 0.84
C ALA A 185 16.22 6.80 1.09
N ASP A 186 16.78 7.44 0.07
CA ASP A 186 18.00 8.23 0.16
C ASP A 186 17.78 9.52 1.00
N GLU A 187 16.73 10.28 0.71
CA GLU A 187 16.38 11.51 1.46
C GLU A 187 16.05 11.26 2.94
N LEU A 188 15.58 10.07 3.27
CA LEU A 188 15.17 9.70 4.62
C LEU A 188 16.22 8.85 5.37
N GLU A 189 17.41 8.73 4.80
CA GLU A 189 18.52 8.04 5.47
C GLU A 189 18.73 8.61 6.88
N ASN A 190 18.95 7.75 7.85
CA ASN A 190 19.16 8.10 9.26
C ASN A 190 17.98 8.80 9.98
N THR A 191 16.79 8.87 9.36
CA THR A 191 15.60 9.46 10.01
C THR A 191 14.76 8.46 10.81
N GLY A 192 15.02 7.17 10.65
CA GLY A 192 14.20 6.09 11.18
C GLY A 192 12.95 5.78 10.36
N VAL A 193 12.70 6.52 9.27
CA VAL A 193 11.61 6.21 8.30
C VAL A 193 12.18 5.30 7.21
N ARG A 194 11.66 4.10 7.10
CA ARG A 194 12.04 3.11 6.07
C ARG A 194 11.10 3.22 4.87
N VAL A 195 11.63 3.13 3.67
CA VAL A 195 10.85 3.18 2.43
C VAL A 195 11.23 2.00 1.56
N ASN A 196 10.26 1.16 1.22
CA ASN A 196 10.49 -0.02 0.41
C ASN A 196 9.36 -0.22 -0.60
N THR A 197 9.62 -0.96 -1.67
CA THR A 197 8.56 -1.48 -2.55
C THR A 197 8.34 -2.97 -2.29
N LEU A 198 7.11 -3.43 -2.55
CA LEU A 198 6.72 -4.82 -2.50
C LEU A 198 6.03 -5.21 -3.81
N ASN A 199 6.58 -6.21 -4.49
CA ASN A 199 5.96 -6.84 -5.64
C ASN A 199 5.21 -8.12 -5.19
N PRO A 200 3.87 -8.13 -5.17
CA PRO A 200 3.08 -9.28 -4.76
C PRO A 200 3.14 -10.45 -5.75
N CYS A 201 3.59 -10.21 -6.98
CA CYS A 201 3.53 -11.14 -8.10
C CYS A 201 2.09 -11.53 -8.49
N GLY A 202 1.90 -12.69 -9.11
CA GLY A 202 0.60 -13.24 -9.48
C GLY A 202 -0.19 -13.61 -8.23
N THR A 203 -1.19 -12.80 -7.86
CA THR A 203 -2.01 -13.00 -6.66
C THR A 203 -3.48 -13.06 -7.06
N ARG A 204 -4.26 -13.93 -6.43
CA ARG A 204 -5.69 -14.13 -6.67
C ARG A 204 -6.50 -12.89 -6.28
N THR A 205 -6.66 -11.97 -7.23
CA THR A 205 -7.39 -10.71 -7.07
C THR A 205 -8.22 -10.40 -8.31
N LYS A 206 -9.20 -9.51 -8.18
CA LYS A 206 -9.97 -9.02 -9.34
C LYS A 206 -9.09 -8.36 -10.40
N MET A 207 -8.08 -7.58 -9.98
CA MET A 207 -7.12 -6.98 -10.90
C MET A 207 -6.34 -8.04 -11.69
N ARG A 208 -5.92 -9.13 -11.05
CA ARG A 208 -5.24 -10.24 -11.72
C ARG A 208 -6.15 -10.93 -12.73
N ALA A 209 -7.39 -11.21 -12.36
CA ALA A 209 -8.38 -11.81 -13.25
C ALA A 209 -8.66 -10.93 -14.48
N SER A 210 -8.69 -9.60 -14.31
CA SER A 210 -8.82 -8.67 -15.44
C SER A 210 -7.60 -8.68 -16.36
N ALA A 211 -6.38 -8.79 -15.79
CA ALA A 211 -5.14 -8.84 -16.57
C ALA A 211 -4.93 -10.16 -17.31
N PHE A 212 -5.41 -11.26 -16.75
CA PHE A 212 -5.24 -12.62 -17.27
C PHE A 212 -6.54 -13.42 -17.18
N PRO A 213 -7.54 -13.12 -18.06
CA PRO A 213 -8.87 -13.75 -17.95
C PRO A 213 -8.88 -15.29 -18.16
N ALA A 214 -7.87 -15.83 -18.86
CA ALA A 214 -7.74 -17.26 -19.12
C ALA A 214 -6.89 -18.01 -18.05
N GLU A 215 -6.37 -17.31 -17.04
CA GLU A 215 -5.56 -17.93 -15.98
C GLU A 215 -6.47 -18.58 -14.94
N ASP A 216 -6.19 -19.83 -14.56
CA ASP A 216 -6.91 -20.48 -13.47
C ASP A 216 -6.52 -19.81 -12.12
N PRO A 217 -7.48 -19.13 -11.44
CA PRO A 217 -7.18 -18.47 -10.18
C PRO A 217 -6.78 -19.43 -9.06
N MET A 218 -7.09 -20.74 -9.18
CA MET A 218 -6.73 -21.73 -8.16
C MET A 218 -5.22 -22.01 -8.13
N ASN A 219 -4.50 -21.72 -9.21
CA ASN A 219 -3.04 -21.82 -9.28
C ASN A 219 -2.30 -20.61 -8.69
N LEU A 220 -3.04 -19.60 -8.23
CA LEU A 220 -2.47 -18.37 -7.67
C LEU A 220 -2.51 -18.39 -6.13
N LYS A 221 -1.47 -17.84 -5.53
CA LYS A 221 -1.48 -17.48 -4.11
C LYS A 221 -2.64 -16.53 -3.80
N THR A 222 -3.25 -16.73 -2.64
CA THR A 222 -4.26 -15.80 -2.13
C THR A 222 -3.59 -14.55 -1.52
N PRO A 223 -4.32 -13.45 -1.30
CA PRO A 223 -3.79 -12.34 -0.51
C PRO A 223 -3.28 -12.76 0.87
N ALA A 224 -3.96 -13.68 1.55
CA ALA A 224 -3.57 -14.19 2.87
C ALA A 224 -2.18 -14.85 2.86
N ASP A 225 -1.85 -15.60 1.80
CA ASP A 225 -0.55 -16.25 1.66
C ASP A 225 0.63 -15.25 1.61
N LEU A 226 0.37 -13.98 1.32
CA LEU A 226 1.40 -12.95 1.20
C LEU A 226 1.64 -12.20 2.52
N MET A 227 0.71 -12.30 3.46
CA MET A 227 0.72 -11.47 4.68
C MET A 227 1.97 -11.60 5.56
N PRO A 228 2.67 -12.74 5.61
CA PRO A 228 3.95 -12.79 6.31
C PRO A 228 4.94 -11.71 5.88
N LEU A 229 5.07 -11.46 4.56
CA LEU A 229 5.96 -10.42 4.06
C LEU A 229 5.45 -9.00 4.36
N TYR A 230 4.13 -8.78 4.30
CA TYR A 230 3.51 -7.50 4.66
C TYR A 230 3.71 -7.17 6.14
N LEU A 231 3.56 -8.15 7.03
CA LEU A 231 3.85 -8.02 8.46
C LEU A 231 5.33 -7.74 8.71
N TYR A 232 6.24 -8.49 8.06
CA TYR A 232 7.67 -8.25 8.17
C TYR A 232 8.04 -6.82 7.82
N LEU A 233 7.55 -6.30 6.67
CA LEU A 233 7.88 -4.94 6.22
C LEU A 233 7.25 -3.85 7.07
N MET A 234 6.08 -4.10 7.66
CA MET A 234 5.39 -3.13 8.51
C MET A 234 5.87 -3.20 9.96
N GLY A 235 6.38 -4.34 10.38
CA GLY A 235 6.90 -4.57 11.73
C GLY A 235 8.33 -4.09 11.94
N SER A 236 8.78 -4.15 13.20
CA SER A 236 10.12 -3.74 13.62
C SER A 236 11.24 -4.68 13.14
N ASP A 237 10.91 -5.91 12.74
CA ASP A 237 11.89 -6.92 12.37
C ASP A 237 12.61 -6.61 11.04
N SER A 238 12.04 -5.69 10.25
CA SER A 238 12.69 -5.15 9.06
C SER A 238 13.40 -3.81 9.28
N ARG A 239 13.67 -3.42 10.53
CA ARG A 239 14.50 -2.24 10.82
C ARG A 239 15.85 -2.31 10.08
N GLY A 240 16.29 -1.17 9.55
CA GLY A 240 17.47 -1.08 8.72
C GLY A 240 17.29 -1.58 7.27
N LYS A 241 16.11 -2.07 6.89
CA LYS A 241 15.79 -2.39 5.50
C LYS A 241 15.06 -1.20 4.87
N THR A 242 15.76 -0.42 4.06
CA THR A 242 15.23 0.72 3.29
C THR A 242 15.81 0.71 1.88
N GLY A 243 15.15 1.35 0.91
CA GLY A 243 15.59 1.43 -0.47
C GLY A 243 15.56 0.08 -1.22
N GLN A 244 14.74 -0.87 -0.78
CA GLN A 244 14.74 -2.22 -1.33
C GLN A 244 13.40 -2.58 -1.97
N THR A 245 13.48 -3.38 -3.04
CA THR A 245 12.32 -4.02 -3.65
C THR A 245 12.21 -5.46 -3.15
N PHE A 246 11.12 -5.76 -2.47
CA PHE A 246 10.81 -7.12 -1.99
C PHE A 246 9.88 -7.84 -2.96
N VAL A 247 10.17 -9.10 -3.23
CA VAL A 247 9.35 -9.95 -4.10
C VAL A 247 8.70 -11.03 -3.24
N ALA A 248 7.35 -11.02 -3.19
CA ALA A 248 6.62 -11.96 -2.34
C ALA A 248 6.75 -13.41 -2.79
N GLN A 249 6.87 -13.64 -4.09
CA GLN A 249 6.95 -14.97 -4.70
C GLN A 249 8.20 -15.02 -5.62
N PRO A 250 9.41 -15.09 -5.06
CA PRO A 250 10.63 -15.26 -5.86
C PRO A 250 10.57 -16.60 -6.59
N LYS A 251 11.11 -16.61 -7.84
CA LYS A 251 11.25 -17.83 -8.65
C LYS A 251 12.36 -18.71 -8.11
#